data_8a8225fff38ba9b15f6ade4676a2d6e5
#
_entry.id   8a8225fff38ba9b15f6ade4676a2d6e5
#
_cell.length_a   1.000
_cell.length_b   1.000
_cell.length_c   1.000
_cell.angle_alpha   90.00
_cell.angle_beta   90.00
_cell.angle_gamma   90.00
#
_symmetry.space_group_name_H-M   'P 1'
#
loop_
_entity.id
_entity.type
_entity.pdbx_description
1 polymer ?
#
loop_
_entity_poly.entity_id
_entity_poly.type
_entity_poly.pdbx_seq_one_letter_code
_entity_poly.pdbx_strand_id
1 'polypeptide(L)'
;MRTLHGRKFLVLGLLAAAQAGAQDLGPWPQHSMDRPKPAIIDPGPPPSDAIVLFNGHDLSNWRNADSADKPALWKVENGYIEVAPHTGNIATKQLFGDCQLHIEWATPAKVEGEGQERGNSGVFMAGKYEIQVLDSYDNPTYADGQAASMFGQYPPLVNASRKPGEWQTYDVIWHGPRFDASGKLTRPARITVFHNGILVQDNVTLSGPTAFKKRPPYTNDPVKMPLALQDHEFPVRFRNIWIRELAN
;
A
#
# COMPACT_ATOMS: atom_id res chain seq x y z
N MET A 1 34.15 -41.02 51.52
CA MET A 1 34.57 -40.40 50.26
C MET A 1 33.71 -40.90 49.15
N ARG A 2 32.71 -40.13 48.70
CA ARG A 2 31.86 -40.46 47.54
C ARG A 2 31.97 -39.30 46.55
N THR A 3 32.58 -39.59 45.42
CA THR A 3 32.77 -38.64 44.31
C THR A 3 31.48 -38.53 43.48
N LEU A 4 30.90 -37.33 43.42
CA LEU A 4 29.79 -37.02 42.53
C LEU A 4 30.33 -36.68 41.15
N HIS A 5 29.91 -37.46 40.12
CA HIS A 5 30.13 -37.16 38.73
C HIS A 5 29.02 -36.25 38.21
N GLY A 6 29.36 -34.97 37.93
CA GLY A 6 28.46 -34.04 37.28
C GLY A 6 28.36 -34.31 35.78
N ARG A 7 27.19 -34.71 35.32
CA ARG A 7 26.85 -34.79 33.88
C ARG A 7 26.57 -33.39 33.35
N LYS A 8 27.42 -32.88 32.46
CA LYS A 8 27.15 -31.68 31.67
C LYS A 8 26.20 -32.06 30.53
N PHE A 9 24.96 -31.52 30.56
CA PHE A 9 24.08 -31.58 29.41
C PHE A 9 24.48 -30.46 28.43
N LEU A 10 24.95 -30.85 27.25
CA LEU A 10 25.20 -29.97 26.14
C LEU A 10 23.85 -29.75 25.41
N VAL A 11 23.23 -28.57 25.59
CA VAL A 11 22.04 -28.19 24.83
C VAL A 11 22.52 -27.69 23.45
N LEU A 12 22.41 -28.53 22.43
CA LEU A 12 22.58 -28.12 21.05
C LEU A 12 21.34 -27.33 20.65
N GLY A 13 21.45 -26.01 20.64
CA GLY A 13 20.44 -25.14 20.03
C GLY A 13 20.51 -25.28 18.51
N LEU A 14 19.52 -25.93 17.90
CA LEU A 14 19.30 -25.85 16.45
C LEU A 14 18.85 -24.42 16.11
N LEU A 15 19.75 -23.62 15.57
CA LEU A 15 19.41 -22.41 14.81
C LEU A 15 18.76 -22.88 13.48
N ALA A 16 17.42 -22.84 13.41
CA ALA A 16 16.72 -22.91 12.14
C ALA A 16 16.98 -21.59 11.40
N ALA A 17 17.96 -21.59 10.50
CA ALA A 17 18.11 -20.53 9.52
C ALA A 17 16.85 -20.53 8.64
N ALA A 18 16.03 -19.49 8.76
CA ALA A 18 14.96 -19.24 7.79
C ALA A 18 15.64 -19.01 6.43
N GLN A 19 15.62 -20.03 5.57
CA GLN A 19 15.97 -19.86 4.17
C GLN A 19 14.94 -18.90 3.58
N ALA A 20 15.35 -17.68 3.27
CA ALA A 20 14.62 -16.84 2.33
C ALA A 20 14.43 -17.70 1.08
N GLY A 21 13.17 -18.03 0.74
CA GLY A 21 12.87 -18.89 -0.37
C GLY A 21 13.58 -18.36 -1.62
N ALA A 22 14.53 -19.14 -2.12
CA ALA A 22 15.15 -18.85 -3.41
C ALA A 22 14.03 -18.80 -4.44
N GLN A 23 14.01 -17.76 -5.24
CA GLN A 23 13.06 -17.65 -6.35
C GLN A 23 13.26 -18.89 -7.24
N ASP A 24 12.16 -19.62 -7.49
CA ASP A 24 12.23 -20.78 -8.38
C ASP A 24 12.66 -20.32 -9.76
N LEU A 25 13.83 -20.72 -10.18
CA LEU A 25 14.39 -20.39 -11.48
C LEU A 25 13.75 -21.22 -12.61
N GLY A 26 12.85 -22.14 -12.26
CA GLY A 26 12.17 -23.04 -13.20
C GLY A 26 13.11 -24.09 -13.82
N PRO A 27 12.58 -24.93 -14.72
CA PRO A 27 13.33 -26.06 -15.29
C PRO A 27 14.32 -25.68 -16.39
N TRP A 28 14.47 -24.39 -16.68
CA TRP A 28 15.24 -23.92 -17.84
C TRP A 28 16.74 -23.84 -17.54
N PRO A 29 17.59 -24.42 -18.41
CA PRO A 29 19.02 -24.18 -18.33
C PRO A 29 19.36 -22.68 -18.41
N GLN A 30 20.47 -22.28 -17.79
CA GLN A 30 20.97 -20.91 -17.91
C GLN A 30 21.16 -20.53 -19.39
N HIS A 31 20.70 -19.33 -19.77
CA HIS A 31 20.74 -18.80 -21.14
C HIS A 31 19.98 -19.62 -22.19
N SER A 32 19.03 -20.49 -21.80
CA SER A 32 18.17 -21.21 -22.74
C SER A 32 17.34 -20.26 -23.59
N MET A 33 17.41 -20.43 -24.89
CA MET A 33 16.56 -19.69 -25.85
C MET A 33 15.10 -20.14 -25.82
N ASP A 34 14.80 -21.32 -25.28
CA ASP A 34 13.46 -21.89 -25.16
C ASP A 34 12.73 -21.38 -23.92
N ARG A 35 13.45 -20.72 -23.00
CA ARG A 35 12.81 -20.08 -21.84
C ARG A 35 11.82 -19.01 -22.29
N PRO A 36 10.57 -19.01 -21.79
CA PRO A 36 9.59 -17.97 -22.12
C PRO A 36 10.15 -16.57 -21.91
N LYS A 37 10.02 -15.73 -22.91
CA LYS A 37 10.49 -14.34 -22.84
C LYS A 37 9.44 -13.48 -22.16
N PRO A 38 9.85 -12.46 -21.40
CA PRO A 38 8.90 -11.49 -20.85
C PRO A 38 8.12 -10.79 -21.97
N ALA A 39 6.87 -10.45 -21.69
CA ALA A 39 6.08 -9.63 -22.61
C ALA A 39 6.72 -8.25 -22.82
N ILE A 40 6.63 -7.76 -24.03
CA ILE A 40 7.03 -6.38 -24.34
C ILE A 40 5.83 -5.50 -24.04
N ILE A 41 6.04 -4.47 -23.23
CA ILE A 41 5.05 -3.44 -22.93
C ILE A 41 5.58 -2.07 -23.34
N ASP A 42 4.69 -1.15 -23.69
CA ASP A 42 5.02 0.28 -23.81
C ASP A 42 5.13 0.85 -22.38
N PRO A 43 6.29 1.39 -21.96
CA PRO A 43 6.48 1.92 -20.62
C PRO A 43 5.89 3.32 -20.41
N GLY A 44 5.19 3.87 -21.40
CA GLY A 44 4.56 5.21 -21.30
C GLY A 44 3.67 5.34 -20.06
N PRO A 45 3.36 6.60 -19.61
CA PRO A 45 2.45 6.82 -18.49
C PRO A 45 0.98 6.93 -18.94
N PRO A 46 0.09 5.96 -18.63
CA PRO A 46 0.36 4.69 -17.93
C PRO A 46 1.01 3.63 -18.86
N PRO A 47 1.68 2.61 -18.29
CA PRO A 47 2.15 1.46 -19.07
C PRO A 47 1.02 0.77 -19.82
N SER A 48 1.32 0.18 -20.99
CA SER A 48 0.29 -0.39 -21.87
C SER A 48 -0.47 -1.60 -21.28
N ASP A 49 0.07 -2.25 -20.25
CA ASP A 49 -0.56 -3.34 -19.49
C ASP A 49 -1.21 -2.87 -18.18
N ALA A 50 -1.31 -1.56 -17.95
CA ALA A 50 -1.94 -1.00 -16.77
C ALA A 50 -3.46 -0.93 -16.91
N ILE A 51 -4.13 -1.15 -15.79
CA ILE A 51 -5.56 -0.90 -15.62
C ILE A 51 -5.72 0.53 -15.09
N VAL A 52 -6.28 1.41 -15.92
CA VAL A 52 -6.50 2.81 -15.56
C VAL A 52 -7.74 2.90 -14.68
N LEU A 53 -7.56 3.35 -13.44
CA LEU A 53 -8.64 3.50 -12.45
C LEU A 53 -9.30 4.87 -12.51
N PHE A 54 -8.53 5.89 -12.90
CA PHE A 54 -9.05 7.23 -13.15
C PHE A 54 -8.32 7.86 -14.33
N ASN A 55 -9.08 8.22 -15.35
CA ASN A 55 -8.62 8.74 -16.63
C ASN A 55 -8.80 10.27 -16.77
N GLY A 56 -9.21 10.95 -15.69
CA GLY A 56 -9.45 12.40 -15.70
C GLY A 56 -10.91 12.80 -15.97
N HIS A 57 -11.83 11.86 -16.21
CA HIS A 57 -13.17 12.20 -16.70
C HIS A 57 -14.31 11.83 -15.75
N ASP A 58 -14.30 10.65 -15.14
CA ASP A 58 -15.41 10.17 -14.33
C ASP A 58 -15.00 9.17 -13.24
N LEU A 59 -15.95 8.83 -12.37
CA LEU A 59 -15.82 7.85 -11.30
C LEU A 59 -16.42 6.48 -11.67
N SER A 60 -16.54 6.13 -12.94
CA SER A 60 -17.18 4.88 -13.40
C SER A 60 -16.55 3.63 -12.80
N ASN A 61 -15.23 3.66 -12.50
CA ASN A 61 -14.49 2.57 -11.85
C ASN A 61 -14.59 2.57 -10.32
N TRP A 62 -15.28 3.57 -9.73
CA TRP A 62 -15.35 3.78 -8.29
C TRP A 62 -16.79 3.62 -7.77
N ARG A 63 -16.90 3.33 -6.50
CA ARG A 63 -18.16 3.25 -5.74
C ARG A 63 -17.95 3.78 -4.33
N ASN A 64 -19.02 3.96 -3.58
CA ASN A 64 -18.91 4.20 -2.14
C ASN A 64 -18.23 2.97 -1.48
N ALA A 65 -17.32 3.19 -0.54
CA ALA A 65 -16.55 2.10 0.07
C ALA A 65 -17.42 1.24 1.01
N ASP A 66 -18.37 1.85 1.71
CA ASP A 66 -19.21 1.19 2.71
C ASP A 66 -20.45 0.51 2.10
N SER A 67 -20.80 0.86 0.85
CA SER A 67 -22.02 0.39 0.18
C SER A 67 -21.75 0.14 -1.30
N ALA A 68 -21.66 -1.13 -1.69
CA ALA A 68 -21.24 -1.52 -3.05
C ALA A 68 -22.19 -1.05 -4.15
N ASP A 69 -23.45 -0.87 -3.83
CA ASP A 69 -24.55 -0.41 -4.70
C ASP A 69 -24.68 1.11 -4.78
N LYS A 70 -23.96 1.85 -3.96
CA LYS A 70 -23.96 3.33 -4.01
C LYS A 70 -22.82 3.87 -4.86
N PRO A 71 -23.04 4.92 -5.65
CA PRO A 71 -21.98 5.57 -6.42
C PRO A 71 -20.97 6.27 -5.51
N ALA A 72 -19.75 6.46 -6.01
CA ALA A 72 -18.84 7.45 -5.45
C ALA A 72 -19.37 8.86 -5.71
N LEU A 73 -19.31 9.73 -4.69
CA LEU A 73 -19.86 11.09 -4.75
C LEU A 73 -18.81 12.20 -4.73
N TRP A 74 -17.53 11.84 -4.86
CA TRP A 74 -16.46 12.82 -4.92
C TRP A 74 -16.53 13.65 -6.19
N LYS A 75 -15.98 14.84 -6.14
CA LYS A 75 -16.02 15.79 -7.25
C LYS A 75 -15.00 15.41 -8.31
N VAL A 76 -15.37 15.50 -9.58
CA VAL A 76 -14.45 15.36 -10.72
C VAL A 76 -14.41 16.69 -11.46
N GLU A 77 -13.23 17.28 -11.55
CA GLU A 77 -13.01 18.52 -12.31
C GLU A 77 -11.55 18.63 -12.73
N ASN A 78 -11.25 19.36 -13.78
CA ASN A 78 -9.90 19.68 -14.25
C ASN A 78 -8.95 18.47 -14.34
N GLY A 79 -9.49 17.27 -14.62
CA GLY A 79 -8.71 16.05 -14.77
C GLY A 79 -8.29 15.39 -13.45
N TYR A 80 -8.88 15.77 -12.31
CA TYR A 80 -8.65 15.14 -11.01
C TYR A 80 -9.98 14.83 -10.27
N ILE A 81 -9.86 13.94 -9.29
CA ILE A 81 -10.90 13.67 -8.27
C ILE A 81 -10.55 14.52 -7.05
N GLU A 82 -11.55 15.16 -6.45
CA GLU A 82 -11.40 15.88 -5.18
C GLU A 82 -12.33 15.27 -4.14
N VAL A 83 -11.81 15.04 -2.94
CA VAL A 83 -12.63 14.60 -1.79
C VAL A 83 -13.78 15.58 -1.58
N ALA A 84 -14.99 15.05 -1.59
CA ALA A 84 -16.18 15.80 -1.17
C ALA A 84 -16.46 15.44 0.30
N PRO A 85 -16.22 16.36 1.24
CA PRO A 85 -16.36 16.09 2.67
C PRO A 85 -17.72 15.50 3.04
N HIS A 86 -17.72 14.54 3.96
CA HIS A 86 -18.91 13.87 4.49
C HIS A 86 -19.69 12.99 3.47
N THR A 87 -19.09 12.67 2.32
CA THR A 87 -19.70 11.74 1.35
C THR A 87 -19.21 10.30 1.51
N GLY A 88 -18.21 10.12 2.37
CA GLY A 88 -17.59 8.82 2.69
C GLY A 88 -16.46 8.42 1.75
N ASN A 89 -15.76 7.41 2.15
CA ASN A 89 -14.66 6.82 1.37
C ASN A 89 -15.15 6.28 0.04
N ILE A 90 -14.25 6.28 -0.95
CA ILE A 90 -14.52 5.63 -2.23
C ILE A 90 -13.60 4.41 -2.42
N ALA A 91 -14.08 3.40 -3.13
CA ALA A 91 -13.34 2.17 -3.41
C ALA A 91 -13.50 1.77 -4.88
N THR A 92 -12.52 1.07 -5.41
CA THR A 92 -12.61 0.52 -6.76
C THR A 92 -13.70 -0.56 -6.84
N LYS A 93 -14.39 -0.63 -7.97
CA LYS A 93 -15.31 -1.74 -8.29
C LYS A 93 -14.54 -3.02 -8.56
N GLN A 94 -13.42 -2.92 -9.29
CA GLN A 94 -12.51 -4.02 -9.54
C GLN A 94 -11.68 -4.31 -8.30
N LEU A 95 -11.39 -5.59 -8.06
CA LEU A 95 -10.60 -6.08 -6.93
C LEU A 95 -9.22 -6.51 -7.42
N PHE A 96 -8.19 -6.22 -6.64
CA PHE A 96 -6.78 -6.47 -6.97
C PHE A 96 -6.09 -7.34 -5.92
N GLY A 97 -5.19 -8.19 -6.37
CA GLY A 97 -4.25 -8.95 -5.53
C GLY A 97 -2.93 -8.21 -5.36
N ASP A 98 -1.82 -8.95 -5.53
CA ASP A 98 -0.48 -8.36 -5.57
C ASP A 98 -0.39 -7.44 -6.80
N CYS A 99 0.11 -6.21 -6.61
CA CYS A 99 0.08 -5.21 -7.68
C CYS A 99 1.16 -4.13 -7.52
N GLN A 100 1.43 -3.47 -8.65
CA GLN A 100 2.04 -2.15 -8.69
C GLN A 100 0.93 -1.11 -8.82
N LEU A 101 0.94 -0.09 -7.96
CA LEU A 101 0.04 1.06 -8.03
C LEU A 101 0.85 2.32 -8.30
N HIS A 102 0.34 3.18 -9.16
CA HIS A 102 0.74 4.58 -9.26
C HIS A 102 -0.46 5.47 -8.97
N ILE A 103 -0.25 6.50 -8.17
CA ILE A 103 -1.27 7.50 -7.84
C ILE A 103 -0.62 8.86 -7.59
N GLU A 104 -1.16 9.90 -8.20
CA GLU A 104 -0.80 11.27 -7.89
C GLU A 104 -1.84 11.89 -6.96
N TRP A 105 -1.36 12.67 -5.99
CA TRP A 105 -2.22 13.35 -5.04
C TRP A 105 -1.68 14.74 -4.68
N ALA A 106 -2.57 15.63 -4.23
CA ALA A 106 -2.20 16.95 -3.74
C ALA A 106 -3.11 17.37 -2.59
N THR A 107 -2.52 17.88 -1.52
CA THR A 107 -3.26 18.52 -0.44
C THR A 107 -3.75 19.92 -0.88
N PRO A 108 -4.73 20.52 -0.18
CA PRO A 108 -5.12 21.89 -0.44
C PRO A 108 -3.93 22.87 -0.41
N ALA A 109 -3.87 23.82 -1.34
CA ALA A 109 -2.79 24.81 -1.37
C ALA A 109 -2.87 25.78 -0.19
N LYS A 110 -4.09 26.07 0.30
CA LYS A 110 -4.30 26.85 1.51
C LYS A 110 -4.05 25.95 2.72
N VAL A 111 -3.07 26.31 3.53
CA VAL A 111 -2.77 25.60 4.78
C VAL A 111 -3.83 25.94 5.81
N GLU A 112 -4.52 24.93 6.31
CA GLU A 112 -5.48 25.04 7.40
C GLU A 112 -5.24 23.88 8.38
N GLY A 113 -5.26 24.15 9.69
CA GLY A 113 -4.98 23.16 10.72
C GLY A 113 -3.50 22.87 10.96
N GLU A 114 -3.25 21.92 11.84
CA GLU A 114 -1.93 21.43 12.25
C GLU A 114 -1.93 19.91 12.42
N GLY A 115 -0.77 19.28 12.35
CA GLY A 115 -0.62 17.85 12.57
C GLY A 115 -1.53 17.03 11.66
N GLN A 116 -2.36 16.18 12.22
CA GLN A 116 -3.29 15.32 11.47
C GLN A 116 -4.52 16.07 10.94
N GLU A 117 -4.77 17.29 11.41
CA GLU A 117 -5.86 18.16 10.93
C GLU A 117 -5.42 19.05 9.77
N ARG A 118 -4.48 18.58 8.94
CA ARG A 118 -3.91 19.35 7.86
C ARG A 118 -3.81 18.53 6.56
N GLY A 119 -4.82 18.68 5.69
CA GLY A 119 -4.84 18.02 4.38
C GLY A 119 -4.74 16.50 4.47
N ASN A 120 -5.50 15.90 5.39
CA ASN A 120 -5.47 14.47 5.68
C ASN A 120 -6.33 13.67 4.71
N SER A 121 -5.85 12.51 4.32
CA SER A 121 -6.55 11.46 3.58
C SER A 121 -5.74 10.17 3.69
N GLY A 122 -6.12 9.12 2.97
CA GLY A 122 -5.41 7.83 2.95
C GLY A 122 -5.60 7.07 1.64
N VAL A 123 -4.57 6.31 1.25
CA VAL A 123 -4.62 5.33 0.17
C VAL A 123 -4.59 3.95 0.81
N PHE A 124 -5.70 3.20 0.70
CA PHE A 124 -5.86 1.92 1.38
C PHE A 124 -5.67 0.75 0.40
N MET A 125 -4.53 0.08 0.48
CA MET A 125 -4.32 -1.21 -0.20
C MET A 125 -5.25 -2.26 0.43
N ALA A 126 -5.88 -3.07 -0.44
CA ALA A 126 -6.90 -4.05 -0.01
C ALA A 126 -7.99 -3.45 0.90
N GLY A 127 -8.29 -2.16 0.78
CA GLY A 127 -9.27 -1.44 1.58
C GLY A 127 -9.00 -1.37 3.08
N LYS A 128 -7.82 -1.82 3.55
CA LYS A 128 -7.51 -1.98 4.98
C LYS A 128 -6.12 -1.50 5.40
N TYR A 129 -5.18 -1.38 4.46
CA TYR A 129 -3.77 -1.09 4.75
C TYR A 129 -3.42 0.29 4.23
N GLU A 130 -3.42 1.26 5.11
CA GLU A 130 -3.32 2.67 4.78
C GLU A 130 -1.88 3.11 4.56
N ILE A 131 -1.65 3.72 3.40
CA ILE A 131 -0.55 4.62 3.15
C ILE A 131 -1.07 6.02 3.42
N GLN A 132 -0.54 6.67 4.44
CA GLN A 132 -1.02 7.99 4.86
C GLN A 132 -0.82 9.04 3.77
N VAL A 133 -1.84 9.87 3.56
CA VAL A 133 -1.80 11.11 2.81
C VAL A 133 -1.99 12.26 3.78
N LEU A 134 -1.02 13.18 3.82
CA LEU A 134 -1.03 14.32 4.74
C LEU A 134 -0.21 15.46 4.13
N ASP A 135 -0.58 16.70 4.42
CA ASP A 135 0.36 17.79 4.25
C ASP A 135 1.42 17.70 5.36
N SER A 136 2.53 17.04 5.04
CA SER A 136 3.68 16.84 5.95
C SER A 136 4.82 17.84 5.72
N TYR A 137 4.63 18.85 4.85
CA TYR A 137 5.61 19.90 4.62
C TYR A 137 5.58 20.90 5.78
N ASP A 138 6.70 21.00 6.53
CA ASP A 138 6.77 21.85 7.74
C ASP A 138 5.56 21.68 8.68
N ASN A 139 5.16 20.41 8.90
CA ASN A 139 4.01 20.08 9.72
C ASN A 139 4.38 19.04 10.79
N PRO A 140 4.67 19.46 12.02
CA PRO A 140 4.97 18.55 13.12
C PRO A 140 3.79 17.62 13.43
N THR A 141 4.02 16.31 13.40
CA THR A 141 3.07 15.29 13.83
C THR A 141 3.83 14.04 14.25
N TYR A 142 3.12 13.01 14.74
CA TYR A 142 3.77 11.75 15.08
C TYR A 142 4.33 11.06 13.81
N ALA A 143 5.49 10.43 13.96
CA ALA A 143 6.27 9.94 12.82
C ALA A 143 5.54 8.90 11.96
N ASP A 144 4.76 8.00 12.60
CA ASP A 144 3.97 6.94 11.94
C ASP A 144 2.60 7.41 11.44
N GLY A 145 2.35 8.71 11.40
CA GLY A 145 1.20 9.37 10.80
C GLY A 145 1.58 10.44 9.78
N GLN A 146 2.86 10.56 9.40
CA GLN A 146 3.29 11.42 8.31
C GLN A 146 2.91 10.85 6.94
N ALA A 147 2.92 11.69 5.90
CA ALA A 147 2.72 11.23 4.52
C ALA A 147 3.65 10.05 4.21
N ALA A 148 3.12 9.03 3.53
CA ALA A 148 3.79 7.78 3.18
C ALA A 148 4.14 6.85 4.38
N SER A 149 3.70 7.15 5.61
CA SER A 149 3.74 6.15 6.67
C SER A 149 2.76 5.00 6.37
N MET A 150 3.10 3.80 6.81
CA MET A 150 2.09 2.76 7.06
C MET A 150 1.42 3.13 8.38
N PHE A 151 0.24 3.75 8.30
CA PHE A 151 -0.39 4.46 9.40
C PHE A 151 -0.41 3.67 10.71
N GLY A 152 0.20 4.25 11.77
CA GLY A 152 0.30 3.64 13.10
C GLY A 152 1.23 2.43 13.19
N GLN A 153 1.99 2.08 12.11
CA GLN A 153 2.92 0.95 12.12
C GLN A 153 4.37 1.37 11.83
N TYR A 154 4.61 2.01 10.69
CA TYR A 154 5.95 2.38 10.25
C TYR A 154 6.01 3.81 9.75
N PRO A 155 6.88 4.66 10.31
CA PRO A 155 7.16 5.97 9.71
C PRO A 155 7.82 5.80 8.33
N PRO A 156 7.74 6.81 7.44
CA PRO A 156 8.56 6.83 6.24
C PRO A 156 10.04 6.96 6.60
N LEU A 157 10.93 6.41 5.77
CA LEU A 157 12.38 6.52 5.95
C LEU A 157 12.87 7.96 5.94
N VAL A 158 12.21 8.79 5.13
CA VAL A 158 12.44 10.24 5.04
C VAL A 158 11.11 10.95 4.72
N ASN A 159 10.98 12.22 5.08
CA ASN A 159 9.89 13.06 4.63
C ASN A 159 10.22 13.62 3.24
N ALA A 160 9.60 13.05 2.19
CA ALA A 160 9.76 13.45 0.81
C ALA A 160 8.63 14.38 0.31
N SER A 161 7.88 15.01 1.22
CA SER A 161 6.72 15.83 0.88
C SER A 161 7.11 17.11 0.17
N ARG A 162 6.33 17.46 -0.86
CA ARG A 162 6.35 18.78 -1.51
C ARG A 162 5.44 19.74 -0.75
N LYS A 163 5.50 21.03 -1.11
CA LYS A 163 4.65 22.07 -0.51
C LYS A 163 3.16 21.79 -0.75
N PRO A 164 2.29 22.27 0.17
CA PRO A 164 0.84 22.18 -0.02
C PRO A 164 0.43 22.71 -1.40
N GLY A 165 -0.52 22.01 -2.03
CA GLY A 165 -1.00 22.33 -3.36
C GLY A 165 -0.20 21.76 -4.52
N GLU A 166 1.07 21.35 -4.30
CA GLU A 166 1.87 20.69 -5.32
C GLU A 166 1.47 19.22 -5.46
N TRP A 167 1.48 18.71 -6.69
CA TRP A 167 1.24 17.31 -6.97
C TRP A 167 2.40 16.43 -6.49
N GLN A 168 2.06 15.35 -5.84
CA GLN A 168 2.97 14.35 -5.30
C GLN A 168 2.61 12.98 -5.85
N THR A 169 3.56 12.05 -5.85
CA THR A 169 3.35 10.70 -6.37
C THR A 169 3.59 9.65 -5.29
N TYR A 170 2.76 8.62 -5.29
CA TYR A 170 3.11 7.33 -4.69
C TYR A 170 3.24 6.29 -5.79
N ASP A 171 4.39 5.62 -5.83
CA ASP A 171 4.62 4.39 -6.58
C ASP A 171 4.76 3.25 -5.57
N VAL A 172 3.88 2.27 -5.65
CA VAL A 172 3.69 1.25 -4.62
C VAL A 172 3.84 -0.14 -5.22
N ILE A 173 4.61 -1.01 -4.55
CA ILE A 173 4.58 -2.45 -4.77
C ILE A 173 3.88 -3.10 -3.57
N TRP A 174 2.76 -3.74 -3.84
CA TRP A 174 1.93 -4.38 -2.83
C TRP A 174 1.93 -5.90 -2.97
N HIS A 175 2.17 -6.59 -1.86
CA HIS A 175 1.96 -8.02 -1.72
C HIS A 175 1.00 -8.27 -0.57
N GLY A 176 -0.22 -8.70 -0.89
CA GLY A 176 -1.26 -8.99 0.10
C GLY A 176 -0.94 -10.21 0.96
N PRO A 177 -1.61 -10.34 2.11
CA PRO A 177 -1.45 -11.51 2.97
C PRO A 177 -1.95 -12.77 2.28
N ARG A 178 -1.43 -13.93 2.70
CA ARG A 178 -1.90 -15.24 2.23
C ARG A 178 -2.23 -16.12 3.42
N PHE A 179 -3.25 -16.94 3.25
CA PHE A 179 -3.74 -17.87 4.25
C PHE A 179 -3.83 -19.27 3.64
N ASP A 180 -3.68 -20.28 4.46
CA ASP A 180 -3.95 -21.66 4.06
C ASP A 180 -5.46 -22.00 4.13
N ALA A 181 -5.82 -23.22 3.75
CA ALA A 181 -7.20 -23.67 3.76
C ALA A 181 -7.85 -23.68 5.15
N SER A 182 -7.05 -23.68 6.22
CA SER A 182 -7.54 -23.59 7.61
C SER A 182 -7.73 -22.14 8.07
N GLY A 183 -7.39 -21.15 7.24
CA GLY A 183 -7.44 -19.73 7.58
C GLY A 183 -6.22 -19.23 8.39
N LYS A 184 -5.17 -20.03 8.50
CA LYS A 184 -3.92 -19.62 9.15
C LYS A 184 -3.09 -18.78 8.20
N LEU A 185 -2.56 -17.66 8.71
CA LEU A 185 -1.64 -16.79 7.97
C LEU A 185 -0.36 -17.56 7.59
N THR A 186 -0.07 -17.64 6.28
CA THR A 186 1.14 -18.26 5.73
C THR A 186 2.16 -17.24 5.23
N ARG A 187 1.68 -16.08 4.79
CA ARG A 187 2.50 -14.95 4.37
C ARG A 187 1.86 -13.65 4.83
N PRO A 188 2.54 -12.82 5.64
CA PRO A 188 2.04 -11.49 5.97
C PRO A 188 2.08 -10.56 4.75
N ALA A 189 1.30 -9.47 4.80
CA ALA A 189 1.36 -8.42 3.79
C ALA A 189 2.72 -7.71 3.82
N ARG A 190 3.21 -7.31 2.64
CA ARG A 190 4.43 -6.52 2.48
C ARG A 190 4.21 -5.40 1.49
N ILE A 191 4.91 -4.30 1.71
CA ILE A 191 4.78 -3.12 0.88
C ILE A 191 6.11 -2.40 0.69
N THR A 192 6.32 -1.90 -0.52
CA THR A 192 7.37 -0.93 -0.85
C THR A 192 6.69 0.31 -1.38
N VAL A 193 7.11 1.49 -0.91
CA VAL A 193 6.54 2.78 -1.35
C VAL A 193 7.66 3.72 -1.73
N PHE A 194 7.52 4.33 -2.91
CA PHE A 194 8.28 5.50 -3.30
C PHE A 194 7.37 6.72 -3.23
N HIS A 195 7.83 7.79 -2.58
CA HIS A 195 7.17 9.07 -2.51
C HIS A 195 7.98 10.10 -3.30
N ASN A 196 7.41 10.66 -4.35
CA ASN A 196 8.13 11.56 -5.27
C ASN A 196 9.43 10.97 -5.83
N GLY A 197 9.44 9.65 -6.09
CA GLY A 197 10.60 8.92 -6.58
C GLY A 197 11.62 8.54 -5.49
N ILE A 198 11.41 8.91 -4.24
CA ILE A 198 12.28 8.57 -3.10
C ILE A 198 11.73 7.36 -2.36
N LEU A 199 12.55 6.35 -2.11
CA LEU A 199 12.18 5.16 -1.32
C LEU A 199 11.86 5.57 0.12
N VAL A 200 10.63 5.30 0.57
CA VAL A 200 10.15 5.67 1.91
C VAL A 200 9.66 4.48 2.73
N GLN A 201 9.28 3.37 2.07
CA GLN A 201 9.03 2.08 2.71
C GLN A 201 9.74 0.99 1.90
N ASP A 202 10.67 0.26 2.53
CA ASP A 202 11.50 -0.76 1.86
C ASP A 202 11.01 -2.16 2.24
N ASN A 203 10.10 -2.72 1.45
CA ASN A 203 9.60 -4.09 1.60
C ASN A 203 9.18 -4.43 3.05
N VAL A 204 8.55 -3.47 3.73
CA VAL A 204 8.15 -3.63 5.13
C VAL A 204 7.06 -4.68 5.28
N THR A 205 7.18 -5.50 6.32
CA THR A 205 6.19 -6.51 6.67
C THR A 205 5.18 -5.91 7.65
N LEU A 206 3.90 -5.88 7.26
CA LEU A 206 2.85 -5.30 8.08
C LEU A 206 2.43 -6.26 9.21
N SER A 207 1.96 -5.71 10.32
CA SER A 207 1.51 -6.50 11.48
C SER A 207 0.01 -6.88 11.41
N GLY A 208 -0.71 -6.42 10.39
CA GLY A 208 -2.14 -6.53 10.17
C GLY A 208 -2.70 -5.25 9.54
N PRO A 209 -4.02 -5.09 9.43
CA PRO A 209 -4.67 -3.86 8.98
C PRO A 209 -4.22 -2.64 9.81
N THR A 210 -4.21 -1.47 9.17
CA THR A 210 -3.94 -0.20 9.85
C THR A 210 -5.17 0.28 10.62
N ALA A 211 -4.98 0.90 11.77
CA ALA A 211 -6.06 1.51 12.53
C ALA A 211 -5.52 2.52 13.54
N PHE A 212 -6.32 3.57 13.82
CA PHE A 212 -5.94 4.59 14.81
C PHE A 212 -5.80 3.98 16.20
N LYS A 213 -4.60 4.12 16.79
CA LYS A 213 -4.23 3.63 18.13
C LYS A 213 -4.50 2.15 18.40
N LYS A 214 -4.59 1.32 17.35
CA LYS A 214 -4.84 -0.12 17.45
C LYS A 214 -3.94 -0.87 16.46
N ARG A 215 -3.71 -2.14 16.74
CA ARG A 215 -3.03 -3.09 15.83
C ARG A 215 -3.93 -4.33 15.66
N PRO A 216 -4.95 -4.25 14.79
CA PRO A 216 -5.83 -5.38 14.56
C PRO A 216 -5.04 -6.58 14.01
N PRO A 217 -5.39 -7.80 14.42
CA PRO A 217 -4.79 -8.99 13.82
C PRO A 217 -5.23 -9.14 12.36
N TYR A 218 -4.49 -9.94 11.60
CA TYR A 218 -4.91 -10.37 10.28
C TYR A 218 -6.24 -11.13 10.34
N THR A 219 -7.06 -10.92 9.33
CA THR A 219 -8.28 -11.68 9.06
C THR A 219 -8.10 -12.46 7.76
N ASN A 220 -8.72 -13.64 7.64
CA ASN A 220 -8.67 -14.44 6.42
C ASN A 220 -9.58 -13.82 5.35
N ASP A 221 -9.09 -12.75 4.77
CA ASP A 221 -9.79 -12.01 3.72
C ASP A 221 -9.52 -12.63 2.33
N PRO A 222 -10.38 -12.35 1.34
CA PRO A 222 -10.11 -12.72 -0.04
C PRO A 222 -8.76 -12.17 -0.54
N VAL A 223 -8.11 -12.94 -1.43
CA VAL A 223 -6.81 -12.55 -2.02
C VAL A 223 -6.90 -11.24 -2.82
N LYS A 224 -8.04 -11.01 -3.48
CA LYS A 224 -8.31 -9.77 -4.21
C LYS A 224 -9.31 -8.92 -3.45
N MET A 225 -8.94 -7.67 -3.21
CA MET A 225 -9.69 -6.68 -2.46
C MET A 225 -9.63 -5.32 -3.18
N PRO A 226 -10.52 -4.36 -2.88
CA PRO A 226 -10.49 -3.07 -3.54
C PRO A 226 -9.30 -2.20 -3.09
N LEU A 227 -8.88 -1.29 -3.95
CA LEU A 227 -8.19 -0.06 -3.55
C LEU A 227 -9.23 0.91 -3.03
N ALA A 228 -8.95 1.63 -1.92
CA ALA A 228 -9.85 2.66 -1.43
C ALA A 228 -9.10 3.98 -1.13
N LEU A 229 -9.83 5.09 -1.19
CA LEU A 229 -9.37 6.43 -0.86
C LEU A 229 -10.25 7.00 0.25
N GLN A 230 -9.62 7.73 1.18
CA GLN A 230 -10.29 8.20 2.39
C GLN A 230 -10.87 9.60 2.23
N ASP A 231 -12.11 9.76 2.67
CA ASP A 231 -12.71 11.03 3.04
C ASP A 231 -12.38 11.34 4.52
N HIS A 232 -11.43 12.22 4.73
CA HIS A 232 -11.10 12.76 6.06
C HIS A 232 -11.46 14.26 6.14
N GLU A 233 -12.50 14.66 5.43
CA GLU A 233 -13.09 16.01 5.45
C GLU A 233 -12.21 17.12 4.82
N PHE A 234 -11.03 16.79 4.31
CA PHE A 234 -10.16 17.72 3.59
C PHE A 234 -10.27 17.52 2.07
N PRO A 235 -10.30 18.60 1.26
CA PRO A 235 -10.41 18.51 -0.19
C PRO A 235 -9.07 18.11 -0.84
N VAL A 236 -8.57 16.93 -0.46
CA VAL A 236 -7.41 16.31 -1.10
C VAL A 236 -7.78 15.89 -2.51
N ARG A 237 -6.86 16.08 -3.45
CA ARG A 237 -7.07 15.78 -4.86
C ARG A 237 -6.25 14.58 -5.28
N PHE A 238 -6.80 13.78 -6.21
CA PHE A 238 -6.15 12.61 -6.78
C PHE A 238 -6.28 12.59 -8.28
N ARG A 239 -5.24 12.12 -9.00
CA ARG A 239 -5.25 11.94 -10.46
C ARG A 239 -4.27 10.85 -10.89
N ASN A 240 -4.26 10.53 -12.18
CA ASN A 240 -3.32 9.59 -12.79
C ASN A 240 -3.21 8.30 -11.98
N ILE A 241 -4.36 7.63 -11.76
CA ILE A 241 -4.44 6.43 -10.91
C ILE A 241 -4.49 5.21 -11.80
N TRP A 242 -3.49 4.33 -11.68
CA TRP A 242 -3.46 3.07 -12.41
C TRP A 242 -2.79 1.95 -11.62
N ILE A 243 -3.17 0.73 -11.93
CA ILE A 243 -2.64 -0.52 -11.32
C ILE A 243 -2.16 -1.46 -12.43
N ARG A 244 -1.07 -2.19 -12.14
CA ARG A 244 -0.65 -3.40 -12.85
C ARG A 244 -0.71 -4.57 -11.87
N GLU A 245 -1.43 -5.64 -12.22
CA GLU A 245 -1.40 -6.86 -11.41
C GLU A 245 -0.03 -7.54 -11.59
N LEU A 246 0.55 -8.01 -10.48
CA LEU A 246 1.79 -8.77 -10.52
C LEU A 246 1.43 -10.26 -10.67
N ALA A 247 2.13 -10.95 -11.58
CA ALA A 247 2.06 -12.39 -11.67
C ALA A 247 2.59 -13.02 -10.37
N ASN A 248 1.82 -13.95 -9.80
CA ASN A 248 2.22 -14.74 -8.62
C ASN A 248 3.21 -15.84 -9.00
#